data_4bd8f9d20fd955b4145755d3043bd950
#
_entry.id   4bd8f9d20fd955b4145755d3043bd950
#
_cell.length_a   1.000
_cell.length_b   1.000
_cell.length_c   1.000
_cell.angle_alpha   90.00
_cell.angle_beta   90.00
_cell.angle_gamma   90.00
#
_symmetry.space_group_name_H-M   'P 1'
#
loop_
_entity.id
_entity.type
_entity.pdbx_description
1 polymer ?
#
loop_
_entity_poly.entity_id
_entity_poly.type
_entity_poly.pdbx_seq_one_letter_code
_entity_poly.pdbx_strand_id
1 'polypeptide(L)'
;MYLKQWADSDNKICMYNLLVSNENVPVWNKQAVSRTASMGNLYVRMDGKLERDDFEDYFAQNFENPAAEPLRKVCNGERLNTKEWMTLIDFVTAQYVRTVSFYIRMQPIVAEKIQSAIDSVLSGIEKGIVDNRIKDDMNSHDGIDMSLLPLDVRITKENENDAHSFLSVETVAGKSSWLMCIKRFLGKNSVVTKWMRDLHWSIIESHPNVRWPTTDTPLVISNPHKHPGSFIGVGEPGNIFIFPISPEKALMARNGKRLSYGFKPSYEQSLLIKQAIVNNALLFIYSSHEDNEIVNMRPRTVSESEYKRVHASLNRWHANYLSEEVPLLHRDSNGGI
;
A
#
# COMPACT_ATOMS: atom_id res chain seq x y z
N MET A 1 -0.27 2.51 17.57
CA MET A 1 -1.48 3.29 17.90
C MET A 1 -2.75 2.62 17.38
N TYR A 2 -2.89 2.39 16.09
CA TYR A 2 -4.10 1.86 15.43
C TYR A 2 -4.56 0.49 15.99
N LEU A 3 -3.68 -0.51 16.01
CA LEU A 3 -4.00 -1.87 16.47
C LEU A 3 -4.37 -1.96 17.96
N LYS A 4 -4.07 -0.95 18.77
CA LYS A 4 -4.46 -0.91 20.19
C LYS A 4 -5.98 -0.94 20.39
N GLN A 5 -6.77 -0.58 19.38
CA GLN A 5 -8.24 -0.61 19.46
C GLN A 5 -8.80 -2.05 19.54
N TRP A 6 -8.02 -3.04 19.14
CA TRP A 6 -8.35 -4.48 19.25
C TRP A 6 -7.61 -5.18 20.39
N ALA A 7 -6.76 -4.44 21.13
CA ALA A 7 -6.00 -5.01 22.21
C ALA A 7 -6.85 -5.16 23.49
N ASP A 8 -6.49 -6.16 24.28
CA ASP A 8 -7.00 -6.33 25.62
C ASP A 8 -6.28 -5.42 26.65
N SER A 9 -6.63 -5.57 27.93
CA SER A 9 -6.01 -4.85 29.06
C SER A 9 -4.49 -5.04 29.17
N ASP A 10 -3.97 -6.19 28.69
CA ASP A 10 -2.55 -6.52 28.69
C ASP A 10 -1.83 -6.01 27.42
N ASN A 11 -2.50 -5.22 26.61
CA ASN A 11 -2.01 -4.71 25.32
C ASN A 11 -1.64 -5.84 24.33
N LYS A 12 -2.41 -6.93 24.36
CA LYS A 12 -2.29 -8.08 23.46
C LYS A 12 -3.47 -8.14 22.51
N ILE A 13 -3.23 -8.66 21.30
CA ILE A 13 -4.21 -8.83 20.25
C ILE A 13 -4.22 -10.28 19.76
N CYS A 14 -5.40 -10.78 19.38
CA CYS A 14 -5.54 -12.07 18.72
C CYS A 14 -5.19 -11.96 17.24
N MET A 15 -4.25 -12.75 16.77
CA MET A 15 -3.79 -12.80 15.39
C MET A 15 -4.13 -14.16 14.78
N TYR A 16 -4.76 -14.14 13.61
CA TYR A 16 -5.04 -15.29 12.77
C TYR A 16 -4.16 -15.26 11.53
N ASN A 17 -3.35 -16.32 11.35
CA ASN A 17 -2.45 -16.45 10.20
C ASN A 17 -3.16 -17.16 9.06
N LEU A 18 -3.23 -16.53 7.90
CA LEU A 18 -3.83 -17.10 6.69
C LEU A 18 -2.96 -18.16 6.01
N LEU A 19 -1.66 -18.16 6.29
CA LEU A 19 -0.72 -19.14 5.77
C LEU A 19 0.15 -19.65 6.90
N VAL A 20 0.20 -20.96 7.09
CA VAL A 20 0.99 -21.63 8.13
C VAL A 20 1.76 -22.81 7.56
N SER A 21 2.88 -23.16 8.22
CA SER A 21 3.76 -24.23 7.76
C SER A 21 3.19 -25.64 8.00
N ASN A 22 2.38 -25.83 9.04
CA ASN A 22 1.81 -27.12 9.42
C ASN A 22 0.55 -26.95 10.27
N GLU A 23 -0.20 -28.03 10.48
CA GLU A 23 -1.47 -28.02 11.20
C GLU A 23 -1.34 -27.77 12.70
N ASN A 24 -0.17 -28.04 13.29
CA ASN A 24 0.08 -27.86 14.73
C ASN A 24 0.25 -26.39 15.13
N VAL A 25 0.40 -25.48 14.18
CA VAL A 25 0.42 -24.04 14.46
C VAL A 25 -0.93 -23.64 15.06
N PRO A 26 -0.99 -22.95 16.21
CA PRO A 26 -2.24 -22.50 16.78
C PRO A 26 -3.10 -21.72 15.78
N VAL A 27 -4.42 -21.93 15.81
CA VAL A 27 -5.35 -21.19 14.92
C VAL A 27 -5.30 -19.72 15.22
N TRP A 28 -5.31 -19.36 16.50
CA TRP A 28 -5.15 -18.00 16.98
C TRP A 28 -3.87 -17.91 17.81
N ASN A 29 -3.17 -16.80 17.66
CA ASN A 29 -2.00 -16.47 18.45
C ASN A 29 -2.20 -15.12 19.13
N LYS A 30 -2.10 -15.09 20.45
CA LYS A 30 -2.23 -13.87 21.24
C LYS A 30 -0.86 -13.27 21.49
N GLN A 31 -0.61 -12.08 20.98
CA GLN A 31 0.69 -11.44 21.10
C GLN A 31 0.58 -9.93 21.38
N ALA A 32 1.67 -9.34 21.89
CA ALA A 32 1.74 -7.92 22.17
C ALA A 32 1.61 -7.09 20.86
N VAL A 33 0.84 -6.01 20.90
CA VAL A 33 0.65 -5.09 19.76
C VAL A 33 1.99 -4.58 19.22
N SER A 34 2.98 -4.34 20.07
CA SER A 34 4.31 -3.88 19.67
C SER A 34 5.11 -4.86 18.79
N ARG A 35 4.73 -6.15 18.82
CA ARG A 35 5.35 -7.21 18.00
C ARG A 35 4.49 -7.57 16.79
N THR A 36 3.34 -6.92 16.65
CA THR A 36 2.35 -7.21 15.63
C THR A 36 2.52 -6.24 14.46
N ALA A 37 2.33 -6.73 13.23
CA ALA A 37 2.40 -5.95 12.00
C ALA A 37 3.75 -5.19 11.81
N SER A 38 4.84 -5.71 12.40
CA SER A 38 6.17 -5.20 12.16
C SER A 38 6.92 -6.13 11.20
N MET A 39 7.48 -5.56 10.15
CA MET A 39 8.41 -6.23 9.25
C MET A 39 9.73 -5.45 9.30
N GLY A 40 10.78 -6.12 9.75
CA GLY A 40 12.10 -5.50 9.86
C GLY A 40 12.57 -4.92 8.53
N ASN A 41 13.13 -3.73 8.57
CA ASN A 41 13.70 -3.04 7.43
C ASN A 41 12.73 -2.77 6.25
N LEU A 42 11.40 -2.83 6.50
CA LEU A 42 10.41 -2.63 5.43
C LEU A 42 10.59 -1.27 4.74
N TYR A 43 10.81 -0.22 5.51
CA TYR A 43 10.92 1.16 5.01
C TYR A 43 12.35 1.70 5.01
N VAL A 44 13.34 0.90 5.41
CA VAL A 44 14.75 1.31 5.39
C VAL A 44 15.20 1.51 3.94
N ARG A 45 15.80 2.66 3.66
CA ARG A 45 16.41 3.01 2.38
C ARG A 45 17.90 3.27 2.53
N MET A 46 18.63 3.16 1.43
CA MET A 46 20.02 3.61 1.37
C MET A 46 20.10 5.09 1.00
N ASP A 47 20.98 5.81 1.70
CA ASP A 47 21.38 7.18 1.38
C ASP A 47 22.91 7.19 1.32
N GLY A 48 23.45 7.03 0.12
CA GLY A 48 24.85 6.70 -0.04
C GLY A 48 25.17 5.31 0.57
N LYS A 49 26.08 5.29 1.55
CA LYS A 49 26.46 4.05 2.27
C LYS A 49 25.71 3.86 3.60
N LEU A 50 24.79 4.77 3.92
CA LEU A 50 24.09 4.75 5.21
C LEU A 50 22.65 4.26 5.04
N GLU A 51 22.24 3.34 5.91
CA GLU A 51 20.84 2.96 6.04
C GLU A 51 20.08 4.07 6.77
N ARG A 52 18.91 4.45 6.24
CA ARG A 52 18.02 5.45 6.83
C ARG A 52 16.62 4.88 6.98
N ASP A 53 16.06 5.06 8.17
CA ASP A 53 14.69 4.68 8.54
C ASP A 53 13.82 5.93 8.76
N ASP A 54 13.95 6.89 7.86
CA ASP A 54 13.23 8.17 7.94
C ASP A 54 11.74 8.06 7.57
N PHE A 55 11.31 6.93 7.02
CA PHE A 55 9.91 6.69 6.69
C PHE A 55 9.05 6.37 7.90
N GLU A 56 9.56 5.63 8.89
CA GLU A 56 8.81 5.38 10.13
C GLU A 56 8.57 6.69 10.88
N ASP A 57 9.59 7.54 11.00
CA ASP A 57 9.44 8.90 11.56
C ASP A 57 8.48 9.75 10.74
N TYR A 58 8.56 9.68 9.41
CA TYR A 58 7.65 10.39 8.52
C TYR A 58 6.19 9.98 8.74
N PHE A 59 5.90 8.68 8.84
CA PHE A 59 4.56 8.19 9.13
C PHE A 59 4.08 8.61 10.52
N ALA A 60 4.93 8.44 11.53
CA ALA A 60 4.59 8.80 12.90
C ALA A 60 4.24 10.28 13.02
N GLN A 61 5.09 11.17 12.52
CA GLN A 61 4.93 12.62 12.68
C GLN A 61 3.79 13.20 11.82
N ASN A 62 3.62 12.73 10.59
CA ASN A 62 2.69 13.36 9.66
C ASN A 62 1.30 12.72 9.66
N PHE A 63 1.17 11.47 10.10
CA PHE A 63 -0.10 10.74 10.00
C PHE A 63 -0.55 10.12 11.31
N GLU A 64 0.30 9.38 12.03
CA GLU A 64 -0.12 8.62 13.20
C GLU A 64 -0.36 9.50 14.43
N ASN A 65 0.60 10.34 14.78
CA ASN A 65 0.46 11.24 15.92
C ASN A 65 -0.69 12.25 15.73
N PRO A 66 -0.83 12.92 14.55
CA PRO A 66 -1.98 13.79 14.32
C PRO A 66 -3.33 13.07 14.38
N ALA A 67 -3.42 11.81 13.94
CA ALA A 67 -4.66 11.05 13.92
C ALA A 67 -5.05 10.46 15.29
N ALA A 68 -4.18 10.51 16.30
CA ALA A 68 -4.44 9.91 17.60
C ALA A 68 -5.70 10.44 18.26
N GLU A 69 -5.87 11.76 18.30
CA GLU A 69 -7.02 12.40 18.90
C GLU A 69 -8.31 12.21 18.07
N PRO A 70 -8.34 12.39 16.74
CA PRO A 70 -9.49 12.03 15.93
C PRO A 70 -9.95 10.58 16.11
N LEU A 71 -9.01 9.61 16.14
CA LEU A 71 -9.33 8.21 16.38
C LEU A 71 -9.98 7.98 17.76
N ARG A 72 -9.40 8.57 18.81
CA ARG A 72 -9.95 8.53 20.15
C ARG A 72 -11.41 9.06 20.18
N LYS A 73 -11.63 10.21 19.57
CA LYS A 73 -12.97 10.82 19.47
C LYS A 73 -13.96 9.90 18.77
N VAL A 74 -13.58 9.31 17.64
CA VAL A 74 -14.44 8.34 16.94
C VAL A 74 -14.80 7.17 17.84
N CYS A 75 -13.81 6.57 18.54
CA CYS A 75 -14.06 5.45 19.44
C CYS A 75 -15.05 5.84 20.57
N ASN A 76 -14.94 7.04 21.10
CA ASN A 76 -15.82 7.56 22.14
C ASN A 76 -17.21 8.05 21.63
N GLY A 77 -17.45 8.07 20.33
CA GLY A 77 -18.69 8.61 19.76
C GLY A 77 -18.77 10.15 19.77
N GLU A 78 -17.62 10.81 19.92
CA GLU A 78 -17.50 12.26 19.87
C GLU A 78 -17.52 12.77 18.42
N ARG A 79 -18.02 13.99 18.21
CA ARG A 79 -18.05 14.61 16.88
C ARG A 79 -16.65 15.09 16.47
N LEU A 80 -16.33 14.89 15.19
CA LEU A 80 -15.13 15.45 14.56
C LEU A 80 -15.46 16.78 13.90
N ASN A 81 -14.54 17.75 14.02
CA ASN A 81 -14.55 18.94 13.18
C ASN A 81 -13.91 18.67 11.81
N THR A 82 -13.98 19.63 10.89
CA THR A 82 -13.48 19.47 9.52
C THR A 82 -11.98 19.14 9.48
N LYS A 83 -11.16 19.78 10.32
CA LYS A 83 -9.72 19.53 10.38
C LYS A 83 -9.42 18.12 10.88
N GLU A 84 -10.14 17.64 11.88
CA GLU A 84 -10.00 16.29 12.42
C GLU A 84 -10.42 15.24 11.40
N TRP A 85 -11.48 15.49 10.62
CA TRP A 85 -11.87 14.63 9.51
C TRP A 85 -10.75 14.52 8.46
N MET A 86 -10.18 15.65 8.01
CA MET A 86 -9.08 15.64 7.04
C MET A 86 -7.87 14.87 7.57
N THR A 87 -7.49 15.08 8.83
CA THR A 87 -6.40 14.36 9.48
C THR A 87 -6.65 12.86 9.52
N LEU A 88 -7.88 12.44 9.83
CA LEU A 88 -8.25 11.03 9.87
C LEU A 88 -8.22 10.39 8.47
N ILE A 89 -8.67 11.10 7.45
CA ILE A 89 -8.64 10.63 6.06
C ILE A 89 -7.20 10.53 5.54
N ASP A 90 -6.33 11.47 5.90
CA ASP A 90 -4.91 11.40 5.57
C ASP A 90 -4.23 10.20 6.23
N PHE A 91 -4.59 9.88 7.46
CA PHE A 91 -4.15 8.66 8.14
C PHE A 91 -4.64 7.40 7.42
N VAL A 92 -5.91 7.32 7.02
CA VAL A 92 -6.45 6.19 6.24
C VAL A 92 -5.70 6.04 4.93
N THR A 93 -5.41 7.16 4.25
CA THR A 93 -4.64 7.16 3.00
C THR A 93 -3.22 6.63 3.22
N ALA A 94 -2.55 7.03 4.31
CA ALA A 94 -1.25 6.53 4.68
C ALA A 94 -1.29 5.02 4.97
N GLN A 95 -2.32 4.54 5.71
CA GLN A 95 -2.51 3.11 5.95
C GLN A 95 -2.74 2.30 4.67
N TYR A 96 -3.32 2.89 3.63
CA TYR A 96 -3.52 2.24 2.34
C TYR A 96 -2.21 2.06 1.58
N VAL A 97 -1.46 3.14 1.39
CA VAL A 97 -0.28 3.13 0.50
C VAL A 97 0.95 2.47 1.12
N ARG A 98 1.04 2.40 2.45
CA ARG A 98 2.20 1.82 3.14
C ARG A 98 2.19 0.30 3.24
N THR A 99 1.13 -0.37 2.83
CA THR A 99 1.01 -1.83 2.97
C THR A 99 1.79 -2.59 1.91
N VAL A 100 2.32 -3.76 2.27
CA VAL A 100 2.94 -4.70 1.31
C VAL A 100 1.93 -5.10 0.22
N SER A 101 0.66 -5.24 0.59
CA SER A 101 -0.42 -5.52 -0.38
C SER A 101 -0.54 -4.43 -1.45
N PHE A 102 -0.43 -3.15 -1.07
CA PHE A 102 -0.43 -2.05 -2.03
C PHE A 102 0.76 -2.15 -2.99
N TYR A 103 1.96 -2.40 -2.47
CA TYR A 103 3.15 -2.60 -3.29
C TYR A 103 2.96 -3.72 -4.32
N ILE A 104 2.52 -4.91 -3.87
CA ILE A 104 2.30 -6.07 -4.75
C ILE A 104 1.28 -5.74 -5.86
N ARG A 105 0.19 -5.06 -5.50
CA ARG A 105 -0.86 -4.66 -6.47
C ARG A 105 -0.39 -3.60 -7.46
N MET A 106 0.52 -2.72 -7.05
CA MET A 106 1.03 -1.65 -7.90
C MET A 106 2.13 -2.12 -8.86
N GLN A 107 2.87 -3.17 -8.53
CA GLN A 107 3.98 -3.66 -9.35
C GLN A 107 3.61 -3.91 -10.83
N PRO A 108 2.53 -4.64 -11.17
CA PRO A 108 2.16 -4.86 -12.58
C PRO A 108 1.86 -3.55 -13.32
N ILE A 109 1.19 -2.61 -12.65
CA ILE A 109 0.82 -1.31 -13.22
C ILE A 109 2.06 -0.46 -13.49
N VAL A 110 2.98 -0.46 -12.53
CA VAL A 110 4.26 0.24 -12.66
C VAL A 110 5.05 -0.38 -13.81
N ALA A 111 5.18 -1.71 -13.88
CA ALA A 111 5.89 -2.41 -14.95
C ALA A 111 5.30 -2.09 -16.34
N GLU A 112 3.97 -2.11 -16.50
CA GLU A 112 3.29 -1.75 -17.76
C GLU A 112 3.57 -0.30 -18.16
N LYS A 113 3.51 0.63 -17.20
CA LYS A 113 3.79 2.05 -17.46
C LYS A 113 5.24 2.31 -17.83
N ILE A 114 6.17 1.59 -17.21
CA ILE A 114 7.60 1.63 -17.56
C ILE A 114 7.80 1.19 -18.99
N GLN A 115 7.29 0.02 -19.35
CA GLN A 115 7.45 -0.51 -20.70
C GLN A 115 6.90 0.47 -21.73
N SER A 116 5.69 1.01 -21.49
CA SER A 116 5.08 2.00 -22.37
C SER A 116 5.90 3.29 -22.50
N ALA A 117 6.54 3.73 -21.41
CA ALA A 117 7.41 4.90 -21.43
C ALA A 117 8.71 4.64 -22.21
N ILE A 118 9.33 3.48 -22.00
CA ILE A 118 10.52 3.05 -22.75
C ILE A 118 10.21 2.99 -24.26
N ASP A 119 9.10 2.33 -24.63
CA ASP A 119 8.68 2.21 -26.03
C ASP A 119 8.44 3.59 -26.67
N SER A 120 7.88 4.53 -25.90
CA SER A 120 7.67 5.91 -26.37
C SER A 120 8.99 6.65 -26.60
N VAL A 121 9.95 6.50 -25.69
CA VAL A 121 11.29 7.11 -25.82
C VAL A 121 12.03 6.52 -27.02
N LEU A 122 12.04 5.19 -27.17
CA LEU A 122 12.69 4.50 -28.29
C LEU A 122 12.07 4.95 -29.64
N SER A 123 10.75 5.01 -29.72
CA SER A 123 10.06 5.49 -30.93
C SER A 123 10.37 6.96 -31.24
N GLY A 124 10.57 7.78 -30.20
CA GLY A 124 11.01 9.17 -30.35
C GLY A 124 12.43 9.27 -30.91
N ILE A 125 13.34 8.45 -30.42
CA ILE A 125 14.74 8.36 -30.89
C ILE A 125 14.78 7.87 -32.34
N GLU A 126 14.06 6.80 -32.69
CA GLU A 126 13.97 6.30 -34.07
C GLU A 126 13.50 7.37 -35.04
N LYS A 127 12.43 8.08 -34.72
CA LYS A 127 11.93 9.19 -35.54
C LYS A 127 12.96 10.33 -35.65
N GLY A 128 13.62 10.68 -34.57
CA GLY A 128 14.65 11.70 -34.55
C GLY A 128 15.87 11.33 -35.42
N ILE A 129 16.24 10.05 -35.47
CA ILE A 129 17.30 9.53 -36.34
C ILE A 129 16.88 9.61 -37.81
N VAL A 130 15.67 9.17 -38.14
CA VAL A 130 15.13 9.19 -39.52
C VAL A 130 15.00 10.64 -40.05
N ASP A 131 14.59 11.58 -39.19
CA ASP A 131 14.38 12.97 -39.56
C ASP A 131 15.67 13.83 -39.56
N ASN A 132 16.85 13.25 -39.26
CA ASN A 132 18.12 13.97 -39.14
C ASN A 132 18.11 15.17 -38.16
N ARG A 133 17.18 15.15 -37.20
CA ARG A 133 16.93 16.25 -36.25
C ARG A 133 17.66 16.10 -34.91
N ILE A 134 18.49 15.07 -34.73
CA ILE A 134 19.22 14.82 -33.47
C ILE A 134 20.44 15.75 -33.37
N LYS A 135 20.33 17.00 -33.65
CA LYS A 135 21.52 17.86 -33.45
C LYS A 135 21.50 18.69 -32.18
N ASP A 136 20.36 19.05 -31.59
CA ASP A 136 20.41 20.03 -30.48
C ASP A 136 19.30 19.96 -29.40
N ASP A 137 18.44 18.93 -29.36
CA ASP A 137 17.29 19.01 -28.43
C ASP A 137 17.01 17.72 -27.63
N MET A 138 18.03 17.25 -26.91
CA MET A 138 17.78 16.23 -25.85
C MET A 138 17.06 16.80 -24.63
N ASN A 139 16.68 18.08 -24.64
CA ASN A 139 16.02 18.76 -23.52
C ASN A 139 14.51 18.99 -23.71
N SER A 140 13.93 18.67 -24.85
CA SER A 140 12.47 18.78 -25.05
C SER A 140 11.79 17.41 -24.86
N HIS A 141 11.52 17.05 -23.62
CA HIS A 141 10.64 15.93 -23.27
C HIS A 141 9.17 16.36 -23.38
N ASP A 142 8.70 16.54 -24.61
CA ASP A 142 7.27 16.74 -24.86
C ASP A 142 6.53 15.41 -24.59
N GLY A 143 5.97 15.26 -23.39
CA GLY A 143 4.92 14.31 -23.12
C GLY A 143 5.06 13.44 -21.85
N ILE A 144 6.25 13.18 -21.35
CA ILE A 144 6.39 12.37 -20.14
C ILE A 144 7.30 13.15 -19.15
N ASP A 145 6.67 13.67 -18.11
CA ASP A 145 7.42 14.18 -16.96
C ASP A 145 8.12 12.99 -16.27
N MET A 146 9.40 12.77 -16.60
CA MET A 146 10.22 11.69 -16.04
C MET A 146 10.35 11.80 -14.53
N SER A 147 10.22 13.02 -13.95
CA SER A 147 10.13 13.21 -12.51
C SER A 147 8.86 12.56 -11.92
N LEU A 148 7.91 12.22 -12.77
CA LEU A 148 6.68 11.55 -12.42
C LEU A 148 6.80 10.03 -12.36
N LEU A 149 7.81 9.45 -12.94
CA LEU A 149 8.08 8.00 -12.86
C LEU A 149 8.97 7.76 -11.64
N PRO A 150 8.54 6.93 -10.68
CA PRO A 150 9.37 6.54 -9.54
C PRO A 150 10.37 5.47 -9.98
N LEU A 151 11.21 5.79 -10.94
CA LEU A 151 12.10 4.84 -11.60
C LEU A 151 13.44 5.46 -11.81
N ASP A 152 14.45 4.73 -11.42
CA ASP A 152 15.80 4.96 -11.88
C ASP A 152 15.93 4.29 -13.27
N VAL A 153 16.08 5.11 -14.29
CA VAL A 153 16.29 4.67 -15.67
C VAL A 153 17.75 4.79 -15.99
N ARG A 154 18.36 3.70 -16.38
CA ARG A 154 19.74 3.67 -16.85
C ARG A 154 19.75 3.46 -18.34
N ILE A 155 20.43 4.37 -19.06
CA ILE A 155 20.68 4.25 -20.48
C ILE A 155 22.16 3.95 -20.66
N THR A 156 22.49 2.79 -21.22
CA THR A 156 23.87 2.41 -21.57
C THR A 156 23.98 2.25 -23.07
N LYS A 157 25.03 2.84 -23.62
CA LYS A 157 25.41 2.64 -25.02
C LYS A 157 26.46 1.52 -25.06
N GLU A 158 26.11 0.40 -25.67
CA GLU A 158 27.06 -0.68 -25.89
C GLU A 158 27.81 -0.42 -27.21
N ASN A 159 29.14 -0.54 -27.20
CA ASN A 159 30.04 -0.33 -28.31
C ASN A 159 30.07 1.13 -28.84
N GLU A 160 30.67 2.03 -28.08
CA GLU A 160 30.79 3.46 -28.46
C GLU A 160 31.52 3.70 -29.82
N ASN A 161 32.27 2.73 -30.31
CA ASN A 161 33.09 2.86 -31.51
C ASN A 161 32.56 2.08 -32.73
N ASP A 162 31.35 1.49 -32.65
CA ASP A 162 30.80 0.70 -33.75
C ASP A 162 29.63 1.43 -34.40
N ALA A 163 29.55 1.34 -35.73
CA ALA A 163 28.42 1.89 -36.50
C ALA A 163 27.06 1.25 -36.15
N HIS A 164 27.09 0.13 -35.42
CA HIS A 164 25.94 -0.61 -34.92
C HIS A 164 25.89 -0.60 -33.37
N SER A 165 25.93 0.59 -32.74
CA SER A 165 25.79 0.69 -31.29
C SER A 165 24.35 0.43 -30.85
N PHE A 166 24.19 -0.42 -29.83
CA PHE A 166 22.88 -0.69 -29.20
C PHE A 166 22.69 0.24 -28.00
N LEU A 167 21.47 0.76 -27.86
CA LEU A 167 21.00 1.45 -26.66
C LEU A 167 20.30 0.43 -25.76
N SER A 168 20.84 0.21 -24.56
CA SER A 168 20.20 -0.59 -23.54
C SER A 168 19.57 0.33 -22.51
N VAL A 169 18.28 0.13 -22.22
CA VAL A 169 17.55 0.86 -21.21
C VAL A 169 17.16 -0.12 -20.11
N GLU A 170 17.76 0.06 -18.94
CA GLU A 170 17.47 -0.76 -17.76
C GLU A 170 16.70 0.07 -16.73
N THR A 171 15.71 -0.54 -16.12
CA THR A 171 14.98 0.04 -15.00
C THR A 171 14.60 -1.03 -14.00
N VAL A 172 14.55 -0.66 -12.73
CA VAL A 172 14.17 -1.56 -11.64
C VAL A 172 12.96 -1.00 -10.90
N ALA A 173 11.85 -1.75 -10.96
CA ALA A 173 10.64 -1.47 -10.19
C ALA A 173 10.69 -2.25 -8.88
N GLY A 174 11.45 -1.76 -7.91
CA GLY A 174 11.65 -2.46 -6.64
C GLY A 174 11.19 -1.65 -5.43
N LYS A 175 11.88 -1.84 -4.32
CA LYS A 175 11.63 -1.19 -3.05
C LYS A 175 11.81 0.34 -3.12
N SER A 176 12.85 0.82 -3.81
CA SER A 176 13.10 2.26 -3.99
C SER A 176 11.92 2.95 -4.66
N SER A 177 11.43 2.36 -5.75
CA SER A 177 10.27 2.87 -6.49
C SER A 177 9.03 2.95 -5.61
N TRP A 178 8.79 1.92 -4.78
CA TRP A 178 7.67 1.93 -3.84
C TRP A 178 7.81 3.02 -2.78
N LEU A 179 8.99 3.18 -2.18
CA LEU A 179 9.21 4.23 -1.17
C LEU A 179 9.03 5.63 -1.77
N MET A 180 9.47 5.86 -3.00
CA MET A 180 9.21 7.10 -3.73
C MET A 180 7.71 7.28 -4.01
N CYS A 181 7.00 6.23 -4.45
CA CYS A 181 5.55 6.24 -4.63
C CYS A 181 4.81 6.61 -3.34
N ILE A 182 5.21 6.08 -2.18
CA ILE A 182 4.60 6.42 -0.90
C ILE A 182 4.64 7.94 -0.68
N LYS A 183 5.82 8.58 -0.76
CA LYS A 183 5.94 10.04 -0.57
C LYS A 183 5.09 10.82 -1.56
N ARG A 184 5.05 10.38 -2.81
CA ARG A 184 4.26 11.01 -3.85
C ARG A 184 2.76 10.87 -3.61
N PHE A 185 2.28 9.66 -3.25
CA PHE A 185 0.86 9.42 -3.00
C PHE A 185 0.35 10.08 -1.72
N LEU A 186 1.23 10.40 -0.77
CA LEU A 186 0.90 11.10 0.46
C LEU A 186 1.17 12.62 0.41
N GLY A 187 1.73 13.11 -0.68
CA GLY A 187 1.98 14.54 -0.86
C GLY A 187 0.68 15.36 -0.92
N LYS A 188 0.73 16.62 -0.50
CA LYS A 188 -0.43 17.56 -0.49
C LYS A 188 -1.14 17.67 -1.85
N ASN A 189 -0.41 17.51 -2.95
CA ASN A 189 -0.91 17.61 -4.32
C ASN A 189 -1.23 16.24 -4.93
N SER A 190 -1.11 15.17 -4.16
CA SER A 190 -1.38 13.82 -4.63
C SER A 190 -2.82 13.64 -5.09
N VAL A 191 -2.97 13.01 -6.26
CA VAL A 191 -4.29 12.63 -6.79
C VAL A 191 -4.99 11.67 -5.83
N VAL A 192 -4.27 10.69 -5.24
CA VAL A 192 -4.83 9.73 -4.28
C VAL A 192 -5.35 10.44 -3.05
N THR A 193 -4.56 11.34 -2.45
CA THR A 193 -4.98 12.12 -1.27
C THR A 193 -6.20 13.00 -1.58
N LYS A 194 -6.23 13.66 -2.75
CA LYS A 194 -7.39 14.45 -3.18
C LYS A 194 -8.63 13.58 -3.31
N TRP A 195 -8.55 12.47 -4.05
CA TRP A 195 -9.67 11.53 -4.19
C TRP A 195 -10.20 11.04 -2.85
N MET A 196 -9.32 10.65 -1.93
CA MET A 196 -9.72 10.18 -0.61
C MET A 196 -10.40 11.27 0.22
N ARG A 197 -9.95 12.52 0.12
CA ARG A 197 -10.55 13.66 0.82
C ARG A 197 -11.89 14.09 0.22
N ASP A 198 -12.09 13.90 -1.08
CA ASP A 198 -13.32 14.26 -1.78
C ASP A 198 -14.45 13.23 -1.56
N LEU A 199 -14.14 12.04 -1.02
CA LEU A 199 -15.14 11.06 -0.64
C LEU A 199 -15.98 11.53 0.55
N HIS A 200 -17.25 11.19 0.52
CA HIS A 200 -18.16 11.43 1.65
C HIS A 200 -18.04 10.30 2.68
N TRP A 201 -17.09 10.42 3.57
CA TRP A 201 -16.89 9.46 4.66
C TRP A 201 -17.95 9.58 5.73
N SER A 202 -18.36 8.45 6.27
CA SER A 202 -19.28 8.33 7.39
C SER A 202 -18.71 7.34 8.41
N ILE A 203 -18.93 7.61 9.69
CA ILE A 203 -18.68 6.65 10.75
C ILE A 203 -19.90 5.75 10.82
N ILE A 204 -19.67 4.44 10.76
CA ILE A 204 -20.69 3.41 10.94
C ILE A 204 -20.37 2.56 12.17
N GLU A 205 -21.41 2.04 12.80
CA GLU A 205 -21.27 1.16 13.97
C GLU A 205 -21.77 -0.24 13.60
N SER A 206 -21.03 -1.27 14.03
CA SER A 206 -21.44 -2.66 13.82
C SER A 206 -22.73 -2.98 14.56
N HIS A 207 -23.46 -4.00 14.09
CA HIS A 207 -24.52 -4.60 14.91
C HIS A 207 -23.94 -5.09 16.25
N PRO A 208 -24.63 -4.96 17.39
CA PRO A 208 -24.11 -5.30 18.72
C PRO A 208 -23.50 -6.72 18.83
N ASN A 209 -24.03 -7.66 18.07
CA ASN A 209 -23.59 -9.06 18.05
C ASN A 209 -22.46 -9.34 17.03
N VAL A 210 -21.92 -8.31 16.36
CA VAL A 210 -20.85 -8.48 15.36
C VAL A 210 -19.66 -7.61 15.75
N ARG A 211 -18.49 -8.22 15.84
CA ARG A 211 -17.21 -7.50 16.04
C ARG A 211 -16.41 -7.55 14.75
N TRP A 212 -15.96 -6.39 14.29
CA TRP A 212 -15.12 -6.29 13.11
C TRP A 212 -13.65 -6.46 13.45
N PRO A 213 -12.94 -7.33 12.71
CA PRO A 213 -11.49 -7.40 12.79
C PRO A 213 -10.85 -6.26 12.02
N THR A 214 -9.53 -6.18 12.10
CA THR A 214 -8.70 -5.48 11.12
C THR A 214 -7.67 -6.43 10.52
N THR A 215 -6.88 -5.97 9.54
CA THR A 215 -5.95 -6.83 8.81
C THR A 215 -4.65 -6.09 8.51
N ASP A 216 -3.67 -6.81 7.97
CA ASP A 216 -2.45 -6.24 7.40
C ASP A 216 -2.70 -5.39 6.13
N THR A 217 -3.94 -5.40 5.63
CA THR A 217 -4.43 -4.52 4.55
C THR A 217 -5.73 -3.85 5.03
N PRO A 218 -5.64 -2.83 5.91
CA PRO A 218 -6.80 -2.37 6.67
C PRO A 218 -7.85 -1.62 5.84
N LEU A 219 -7.46 -0.95 4.74
CA LEU A 219 -8.42 -0.31 3.85
C LEU A 219 -8.96 -1.31 2.82
N VAL A 220 -10.24 -1.62 2.94
CA VAL A 220 -10.99 -2.37 1.92
C VAL A 220 -11.44 -1.41 0.84
N ILE A 221 -11.12 -1.74 -0.42
CA ILE A 221 -11.71 -1.11 -1.60
C ILE A 221 -12.39 -2.22 -2.39
N SER A 222 -13.70 -2.14 -2.51
CA SER A 222 -14.48 -3.11 -3.27
C SER A 222 -15.37 -2.40 -4.29
N ASN A 223 -15.63 -3.07 -5.40
CA ASN A 223 -16.53 -2.57 -6.42
C ASN A 223 -17.44 -3.73 -6.87
N PRO A 224 -18.75 -3.66 -6.63
CA PRO A 224 -19.67 -4.74 -6.99
C PRO A 224 -19.78 -4.99 -8.50
N HIS A 225 -19.26 -4.07 -9.33
CA HIS A 225 -19.24 -4.19 -10.78
C HIS A 225 -17.93 -4.76 -11.34
N LYS A 226 -16.97 -5.11 -10.48
CA LYS A 226 -15.67 -5.68 -10.86
C LYS A 226 -15.54 -7.13 -10.40
N HIS A 227 -14.77 -7.90 -11.15
CA HIS A 227 -14.44 -9.26 -10.74
C HIS A 227 -13.59 -9.28 -9.46
N PRO A 228 -13.81 -10.23 -8.57
CA PRO A 228 -12.94 -10.45 -7.42
C PRO A 228 -11.47 -10.59 -7.85
N GLY A 229 -10.56 -9.90 -7.15
CA GLY A 229 -9.13 -9.94 -7.48
C GLY A 229 -8.66 -8.95 -8.54
N SER A 230 -9.56 -8.25 -9.25
CA SER A 230 -9.16 -7.16 -10.16
C SER A 230 -8.56 -6.00 -9.37
N PHE A 231 -7.58 -5.32 -9.99
CA PHE A 231 -7.14 -4.04 -9.44
C PHE A 231 -8.28 -3.02 -9.52
N ILE A 232 -8.53 -2.33 -8.41
CA ILE A 232 -9.54 -1.31 -8.29
C ILE A 232 -8.85 0.01 -7.98
N GLY A 233 -8.84 0.94 -8.94
CA GLY A 233 -8.33 2.29 -8.72
C GLY A 233 -9.22 3.07 -7.76
N VAL A 234 -8.64 3.90 -6.90
CA VAL A 234 -9.40 4.68 -5.89
C VAL A 234 -10.48 5.58 -6.50
N GLY A 235 -10.28 6.08 -7.71
CA GLY A 235 -11.22 6.99 -8.40
C GLY A 235 -12.36 6.30 -9.15
N GLU A 236 -12.45 4.97 -9.17
CA GLU A 236 -13.46 4.27 -9.97
C GLU A 236 -14.87 4.47 -9.43
N PRO A 237 -15.85 4.77 -10.30
CA PRO A 237 -17.25 4.90 -9.89
C PRO A 237 -17.79 3.64 -9.24
N GLY A 238 -18.63 3.79 -8.21
CA GLY A 238 -19.24 2.66 -7.51
C GLY A 238 -18.38 2.00 -6.46
N ASN A 239 -17.12 2.42 -6.28
CA ASN A 239 -16.27 1.92 -5.22
C ASN A 239 -16.89 2.14 -3.84
N ILE A 240 -16.72 1.13 -3.00
CA ILE A 240 -17.04 1.13 -1.58
C ILE A 240 -15.73 1.03 -0.82
N PHE A 241 -15.52 1.95 0.11
CA PHE A 241 -14.37 2.02 0.98
C PHE A 241 -14.80 1.69 2.40
N ILE A 242 -14.08 0.79 3.07
CA ILE A 242 -14.32 0.43 4.46
C ILE A 242 -12.97 0.41 5.18
N PHE A 243 -12.87 1.15 6.27
CA PHE A 243 -11.70 1.18 7.12
C PHE A 243 -12.11 0.95 8.57
N PRO A 244 -11.86 -0.24 9.15
CA PRO A 244 -12.15 -0.51 10.56
C PRO A 244 -11.36 0.45 11.45
N ILE A 245 -11.99 1.00 12.46
CA ILE A 245 -11.34 1.86 13.48
C ILE A 245 -11.25 1.14 14.81
N SER A 246 -12.27 0.36 15.14
CA SER A 246 -12.33 -0.47 16.34
C SER A 246 -13.17 -1.72 16.04
N PRO A 247 -13.29 -2.67 16.97
CA PRO A 247 -14.21 -3.80 16.80
C PRO A 247 -15.65 -3.43 16.52
N GLU A 248 -16.04 -2.20 16.83
CA GLU A 248 -17.44 -1.73 16.76
C GLU A 248 -17.64 -0.63 15.73
N LYS A 249 -16.57 0.03 15.26
CA LYS A 249 -16.69 1.21 14.41
C LYS A 249 -15.78 1.12 13.19
N ALA A 250 -16.29 1.62 12.07
CA ALA A 250 -15.52 1.76 10.84
C ALA A 250 -15.85 3.09 10.14
N LEU A 251 -14.92 3.56 9.35
CA LEU A 251 -15.19 4.55 8.33
C LEU A 251 -15.70 3.84 7.08
N MET A 252 -16.73 4.40 6.48
CA MET A 252 -17.27 3.93 5.22
C MET A 252 -17.53 5.09 4.27
N ALA A 253 -17.14 4.92 3.01
CA ALA A 253 -17.48 5.85 1.94
C ALA A 253 -17.89 5.10 0.69
N ARG A 254 -18.62 5.76 -0.19
CA ARG A 254 -18.96 5.25 -1.51
C ARG A 254 -18.69 6.32 -2.56
N ASN A 255 -17.95 5.95 -3.60
CA ASN A 255 -17.68 6.87 -4.69
C ASN A 255 -18.97 7.19 -5.46
N GLY A 256 -19.24 8.48 -5.64
CA GLY A 256 -20.42 8.98 -6.35
C GLY A 256 -21.74 8.95 -5.56
N LYS A 257 -21.76 8.47 -4.31
CA LYS A 257 -22.99 8.44 -3.50
C LYS A 257 -22.71 8.65 -2.02
N ARG A 258 -23.45 9.57 -1.40
CA ARG A 258 -23.42 9.76 0.05
C ARG A 258 -24.21 8.65 0.76
N LEU A 259 -23.68 8.16 1.87
CA LEU A 259 -24.44 7.28 2.76
C LEU A 259 -25.58 8.06 3.42
N SER A 260 -26.70 7.40 3.68
CA SER A 260 -27.81 8.00 4.41
C SER A 260 -27.35 8.42 5.80
N TYR A 261 -27.80 9.58 6.25
CA TYR A 261 -27.51 10.05 7.61
C TYR A 261 -28.00 9.02 8.64
N GLY A 262 -27.14 8.67 9.59
CA GLY A 262 -27.46 7.69 10.63
C GLY A 262 -27.57 6.25 10.14
N PHE A 263 -26.95 5.92 8.99
CA PHE A 263 -26.92 4.54 8.50
C PHE A 263 -26.33 3.61 9.57
N LYS A 264 -27.15 2.65 9.99
CA LYS A 264 -26.76 1.57 10.89
C LYS A 264 -26.90 0.24 10.14
N PRO A 265 -25.81 -0.49 9.93
CA PRO A 265 -25.87 -1.80 9.32
C PRO A 265 -26.75 -2.76 10.12
N SER A 266 -27.59 -3.56 9.44
CA SER A 266 -28.25 -4.71 10.04
C SER A 266 -27.23 -5.77 10.46
N TYR A 267 -27.69 -6.84 11.11
CA TYR A 267 -26.83 -8.00 11.44
C TYR A 267 -26.16 -8.55 10.18
N GLU A 268 -26.94 -8.84 9.15
CA GLU A 268 -26.45 -9.37 7.87
C GLU A 268 -25.49 -8.42 7.17
N GLN A 269 -25.79 -7.12 7.16
CA GLN A 269 -24.91 -6.11 6.59
C GLN A 269 -23.59 -6.00 7.37
N SER A 270 -23.65 -6.11 8.69
CA SER A 270 -22.43 -6.13 9.54
C SER A 270 -21.58 -7.35 9.29
N LEU A 271 -22.18 -8.52 9.01
CA LEU A 271 -21.47 -9.73 8.59
C LEU A 271 -20.84 -9.59 7.20
N LEU A 272 -21.56 -8.97 6.25
CA LEU A 272 -20.98 -8.70 4.91
C LEU A 272 -19.78 -7.76 4.99
N ILE A 273 -19.83 -6.74 5.84
CA ILE A 273 -18.70 -5.84 6.10
C ILE A 273 -17.54 -6.64 6.72
N LYS A 274 -17.82 -7.48 7.73
CA LYS A 274 -16.82 -8.37 8.34
C LYS A 274 -16.15 -9.27 7.29
N GLN A 275 -16.96 -9.90 6.43
CA GLN A 275 -16.46 -10.74 5.33
C GLN A 275 -15.57 -9.95 4.37
N ALA A 276 -15.95 -8.72 4.02
CA ALA A 276 -15.16 -7.86 3.14
C ALA A 276 -13.80 -7.51 3.77
N ILE A 277 -13.77 -7.22 5.08
CA ILE A 277 -12.54 -6.95 5.83
C ILE A 277 -11.65 -8.21 5.85
N VAL A 278 -12.21 -9.35 6.20
CA VAL A 278 -11.51 -10.65 6.27
C VAL A 278 -10.92 -11.02 4.92
N ASN A 279 -11.67 -10.86 3.84
CA ASN A 279 -11.22 -11.19 2.48
C ASN A 279 -10.12 -10.25 1.98
N ASN A 280 -10.02 -9.04 2.52
CA ASN A 280 -8.99 -8.07 2.12
C ASN A 280 -7.61 -8.32 2.74
N ALA A 281 -7.51 -9.18 3.76
CA ALA A 281 -6.23 -9.52 4.38
C ALA A 281 -5.25 -10.13 3.37
N LEU A 282 -3.97 -9.84 3.49
CA LEU A 282 -2.91 -10.51 2.74
C LEU A 282 -2.47 -11.79 3.47
N LEU A 283 -1.97 -11.65 4.70
CA LEU A 283 -1.43 -12.74 5.51
C LEU A 283 -2.02 -12.81 6.92
N PHE A 284 -2.46 -11.68 7.48
CA PHE A 284 -2.81 -11.58 8.89
C PHE A 284 -4.16 -10.90 9.11
N ILE A 285 -4.95 -11.48 10.02
CA ILE A 285 -6.17 -10.87 10.53
C ILE A 285 -5.99 -10.66 12.03
N TYR A 286 -6.38 -9.49 12.50
CA TYR A 286 -6.26 -9.07 13.90
C TYR A 286 -7.64 -8.86 14.50
N SER A 287 -7.91 -9.48 15.64
CA SER A 287 -9.19 -9.41 16.33
C SER A 287 -8.99 -9.19 17.83
N SER A 288 -10.02 -8.64 18.47
CA SER A 288 -10.05 -8.46 19.93
C SER A 288 -10.22 -9.78 20.69
N HIS A 289 -10.67 -10.83 20.02
CA HIS A 289 -10.88 -12.17 20.59
C HIS A 289 -10.73 -13.22 19.49
N GLU A 290 -10.62 -14.46 19.88
CA GLU A 290 -10.69 -15.60 18.97
C GLU A 290 -12.10 -15.71 18.39
N ASP A 291 -12.20 -15.78 17.06
CA ASP A 291 -13.47 -15.68 16.35
C ASP A 291 -13.59 -16.78 15.28
N ASN A 292 -14.44 -17.78 15.57
CA ASN A 292 -14.65 -18.89 14.66
C ASN A 292 -15.35 -18.49 13.35
N GLU A 293 -16.12 -17.39 13.33
CA GLU A 293 -16.71 -16.90 12.08
C GLU A 293 -15.61 -16.49 11.10
N ILE A 294 -14.54 -15.83 11.58
CA ILE A 294 -13.38 -15.45 10.75
C ILE A 294 -12.74 -16.70 10.13
N VAL A 295 -12.54 -17.74 10.93
CA VAL A 295 -11.96 -19.02 10.44
C VAL A 295 -12.84 -19.64 9.36
N ASN A 296 -14.17 -19.62 9.55
CA ASN A 296 -15.12 -20.15 8.57
C ASN A 296 -15.21 -19.27 7.31
N MET A 297 -15.17 -17.93 7.47
CA MET A 297 -15.18 -16.98 6.37
C MET A 297 -13.95 -17.10 5.47
N ARG A 298 -12.80 -17.37 6.06
CA ARG A 298 -11.53 -17.48 5.35
C ARG A 298 -10.62 -18.51 6.02
N PRO A 299 -10.77 -19.80 5.65
CA PRO A 299 -9.89 -20.85 6.15
C PRO A 299 -8.42 -20.57 5.80
N ARG A 300 -7.53 -20.91 6.72
CA ARG A 300 -6.09 -20.76 6.51
C ARG A 300 -5.56 -21.81 5.54
N THR A 301 -4.52 -21.47 4.81
CA THR A 301 -3.76 -22.41 3.99
C THR A 301 -2.65 -23.05 4.84
N VAL A 302 -2.60 -24.37 4.85
CA VAL A 302 -1.53 -25.14 5.49
C VAL A 302 -0.61 -25.66 4.39
N SER A 303 0.58 -25.09 4.26
CA SER A 303 1.55 -25.48 3.24
C SER A 303 2.96 -25.07 3.67
N GLU A 304 3.82 -26.01 3.97
CA GLU A 304 5.20 -25.74 4.37
C GLU A 304 6.01 -25.10 3.22
N SER A 305 5.81 -25.56 2.00
CA SER A 305 6.53 -25.03 0.83
C SER A 305 6.14 -23.57 0.55
N GLU A 306 4.84 -23.27 0.55
CA GLU A 306 4.34 -21.92 0.32
C GLU A 306 4.73 -20.98 1.47
N TYR A 307 4.62 -21.44 2.71
CA TYR A 307 5.06 -20.71 3.89
C TYR A 307 6.54 -20.32 3.78
N LYS A 308 7.42 -21.30 3.48
CA LYS A 308 8.85 -21.04 3.27
C LYS A 308 9.11 -20.06 2.12
N ARG A 309 8.39 -20.21 1.00
CA ARG A 309 8.52 -19.32 -0.16
C ARG A 309 8.17 -17.88 0.18
N VAL A 310 7.01 -17.65 0.81
CA VAL A 310 6.54 -16.31 1.19
C VAL A 310 7.45 -15.68 2.23
N HIS A 311 7.80 -16.41 3.29
CA HIS A 311 8.70 -15.88 4.33
C HIS A 311 10.12 -15.65 3.82
N ALA A 312 10.64 -16.50 2.93
CA ALA A 312 11.94 -16.26 2.30
C ALA A 312 11.91 -14.99 1.43
N SER A 313 10.83 -14.76 0.70
CA SER A 313 10.67 -13.53 -0.08
C SER A 313 10.64 -12.28 0.81
N LEU A 314 9.85 -12.32 1.89
CA LEU A 314 9.77 -11.22 2.85
C LEU A 314 11.10 -10.97 3.56
N ASN A 315 11.79 -12.03 3.99
CA ASN A 315 13.08 -11.92 4.67
C ASN A 315 14.20 -11.43 3.75
N ARG A 316 14.12 -11.78 2.45
CA ARG A 316 15.07 -11.31 1.44
C ARG A 316 14.76 -9.91 0.91
N TRP A 317 13.61 -9.34 1.25
CA TRP A 317 13.18 -8.05 0.75
C TRP A 317 14.26 -6.97 0.83
N HIS A 318 14.85 -6.80 2.01
CA HIS A 318 15.91 -5.82 2.21
C HIS A 318 17.25 -6.25 1.58
N ALA A 319 17.58 -7.54 1.65
CA ALA A 319 18.79 -8.06 1.02
C ALA A 319 18.76 -7.92 -0.52
N ASN A 320 17.62 -8.22 -1.15
CA ASN A 320 17.44 -8.02 -2.59
C ASN A 320 17.55 -6.53 -2.96
N TYR A 321 16.98 -5.65 -2.14
CA TYR A 321 17.14 -4.21 -2.33
C TYR A 321 18.62 -3.79 -2.32
N LEU A 322 19.37 -4.27 -1.33
CA LEU A 322 20.81 -3.94 -1.23
C LEU A 322 21.65 -4.53 -2.37
N SER A 323 21.34 -5.73 -2.85
CA SER A 323 22.12 -6.42 -3.87
C SER A 323 21.74 -6.07 -5.31
N GLU A 324 20.47 -5.74 -5.56
CA GLU A 324 19.94 -5.55 -6.91
C GLU A 324 19.69 -4.08 -7.25
N GLU A 325 19.07 -3.32 -6.33
CA GLU A 325 18.68 -1.94 -6.60
C GLU A 325 19.78 -0.92 -6.26
N VAL A 326 20.38 -1.02 -5.06
CA VAL A 326 21.37 -0.03 -4.60
C VAL A 326 22.58 0.10 -5.54
N PRO A 327 23.14 -0.97 -6.13
CA PRO A 327 24.24 -0.84 -7.10
C PRO A 327 23.84 -0.07 -8.36
N LEU A 328 22.56 -0.12 -8.76
CA LEU A 328 22.06 0.65 -9.90
C LEU A 328 21.92 2.14 -9.57
N LEU A 329 21.49 2.46 -8.33
CA LEU A 329 21.31 3.83 -7.85
C LEU A 329 22.63 4.59 -7.67
N HIS A 330 23.76 3.89 -7.38
CA HIS A 330 25.03 4.52 -7.04
C HIS A 330 26.08 4.55 -8.16
N ARG A 331 25.81 3.91 -9.30
CA ARG A 331 26.76 3.90 -10.42
C ARG A 331 26.88 5.26 -11.12
N ASP A 332 25.88 6.13 -10.99
CA ASP A 332 25.87 7.46 -11.66
C ASP A 332 26.61 8.57 -10.91
N SER A 333 27.02 8.32 -9.65
CA SER A 333 27.79 9.34 -8.90
C SER A 333 29.27 9.43 -9.25
N ASN A 334 29.79 8.48 -10.04
CA ASN A 334 31.23 8.41 -10.40
C ASN A 334 31.49 8.43 -11.91
N GLY A 335 30.49 8.58 -12.74
CA GLY A 335 30.60 8.72 -14.19
C GLY A 335 30.44 10.17 -14.59
N GLY A 336 31.39 11.00 -14.19
CA GLY A 336 31.53 12.30 -14.80
C GLY A 336 31.97 12.15 -16.25
N ILE A 337 31.20 12.70 -17.17
CA ILE A 337 31.68 13.59 -18.23
C ILE A 337 30.47 14.46 -18.56
#